data_4420510f17983b47b65ea0798b290883
#
_entry.id   4420510f17983b47b65ea0798b290883
#
_cell.length_a   1.000
_cell.length_b   1.000
_cell.length_c   1.000
_cell.angle_alpha   90.00
_cell.angle_beta   90.00
_cell.angle_gamma   90.00
#
_symmetry.space_group_name_H-M   'P 1'
#
loop_
_entity.id
_entity.type
_entity.pdbx_description
1 polymer ?
#
loop_
_entity_poly.entity_id
_entity_poly.type
_entity_poly.pdbx_seq_one_letter_code
_entity_poly.pdbx_strand_id
1 'polypeptide(L)'
;PPPPPPPPPPPPPPPFFFQPQDANPDAQESRGLGDVYKRQPKTQSALLESMQEYAVTIGGTQHKLNRPFFVLATQNPIEQEGTYPLPEAQLDRFMLMIKLDYPDYQTEVEVIKNTTINSQTVVKNVILKEEILGFQNLVKIVPVVDNVFEYAVSLVHKTRPGKPGSSTYANDYLEWGAGPRASQFLILGAKCNALMKGKYSPDIEDVKAVAESVLRHRIVRNFKAEAAGISEIQIIQDLL
;
A
#
# COMPACT_ATOMS: atom_id res chain seq x y z
N PRO A 1 48.00 37.34 -29.97
CA PRO A 1 46.57 37.19 -29.87
C PRO A 1 46.14 36.93 -28.45
N PRO A 2 45.04 37.54 -27.94
CA PRO A 2 44.56 37.33 -26.59
C PRO A 2 44.09 35.89 -26.45
N PRO A 3 44.16 35.27 -25.23
CA PRO A 3 43.70 33.90 -24.99
C PRO A 3 42.18 33.82 -25.23
N PRO A 4 41.67 32.64 -25.68
CA PRO A 4 40.26 32.45 -25.91
C PRO A 4 39.47 32.57 -24.58
N PRO A 5 38.23 33.08 -24.62
CA PRO A 5 37.40 33.22 -23.43
C PRO A 5 37.14 31.86 -22.79
N PRO A 6 36.99 31.78 -21.45
CA PRO A 6 36.67 30.53 -20.79
C PRO A 6 35.30 29.98 -21.23
N PRO A 7 35.13 28.65 -21.26
CA PRO A 7 33.86 28.05 -21.61
C PRO A 7 32.75 28.48 -20.63
N PRO A 8 31.50 28.60 -21.11
CA PRO A 8 30.37 28.97 -20.27
C PRO A 8 30.18 27.93 -19.15
N PRO A 9 29.73 28.35 -17.96
CA PRO A 9 29.45 27.42 -16.86
C PRO A 9 28.38 26.40 -17.27
N PRO A 10 28.46 25.17 -16.76
CA PRO A 10 27.44 24.17 -17.03
C PRO A 10 26.07 24.67 -16.57
N PRO A 11 24.98 24.27 -17.26
CA PRO A 11 23.64 24.66 -16.86
C PRO A 11 23.36 24.15 -15.45
N PRO A 12 22.60 24.90 -14.62
CA PRO A 12 22.22 24.45 -13.30
C PRO A 12 21.49 23.10 -13.40
N PRO A 13 21.67 22.19 -12.43
CA PRO A 13 20.92 20.96 -12.38
C PRO A 13 19.43 21.28 -12.40
N PRO A 14 18.59 20.45 -13.07
CA PRO A 14 17.16 20.67 -13.11
C PRO A 14 16.64 20.72 -11.67
N PRO A 15 15.68 21.60 -11.35
CA PRO A 15 15.13 21.71 -10.01
C PRO A 15 14.55 20.35 -9.60
N PHE A 16 14.94 19.90 -8.41
CA PHE A 16 14.34 18.71 -7.80
C PHE A 16 12.87 19.00 -7.57
N PHE A 17 12.00 18.39 -8.38
CA PHE A 17 10.56 18.44 -8.20
C PHE A 17 10.15 17.66 -6.96
N PHE A 18 10.28 18.30 -5.80
CA PHE A 18 9.56 17.99 -4.58
C PHE A 18 9.09 19.30 -3.98
N GLN A 19 8.04 19.88 -4.57
CA GLN A 19 7.29 20.92 -3.89
C GLN A 19 5.99 20.29 -3.34
N PRO A 20 5.79 20.32 -2.01
CA PRO A 20 4.60 19.73 -1.38
C PRO A 20 3.33 20.56 -1.57
N GLN A 21 3.33 21.59 -2.37
CA GLN A 21 2.21 22.55 -2.46
C GLN A 21 1.39 22.50 -3.75
N ASP A 22 1.87 21.82 -4.77
CA ASP A 22 1.12 21.70 -6.00
C ASP A 22 0.63 20.27 -6.19
N ALA A 23 -0.68 20.06 -6.01
CA ALA A 23 -1.38 18.98 -6.66
C ALA A 23 -1.31 19.27 -8.17
N ASN A 24 -0.17 18.93 -8.78
CA ASN A 24 0.08 19.20 -10.18
C ASN A 24 -0.58 18.08 -10.99
N PRO A 25 -1.50 18.39 -11.91
CA PRO A 25 -2.04 17.44 -12.87
C PRO A 25 -0.98 16.83 -13.80
N ASP A 26 0.25 17.40 -13.87
CA ASP A 26 1.34 16.92 -14.70
C ASP A 26 2.09 15.67 -14.17
N ALA A 27 1.64 15.08 -13.07
CA ALA A 27 2.16 13.79 -12.61
C ALA A 27 1.93 12.63 -13.59
N GLN A 28 1.20 12.87 -14.67
CA GLN A 28 0.88 11.88 -15.71
C GLN A 28 1.91 11.81 -16.85
N GLU A 29 2.84 12.74 -16.95
CA GLU A 29 3.74 12.84 -18.12
C GLU A 29 5.19 12.36 -17.88
N SER A 30 5.52 11.80 -16.74
CA SER A 30 6.85 11.20 -16.56
C SER A 30 6.95 9.78 -17.12
N ARG A 31 6.44 9.54 -18.33
CA ARG A 31 6.74 8.34 -19.10
C ARG A 31 8.14 8.50 -19.70
N GLY A 32 9.16 8.09 -18.94
CA GLY A 32 10.53 8.19 -19.38
C GLY A 32 11.52 7.91 -18.26
N LEU A 33 12.62 8.63 -18.23
CA LEU A 33 13.72 8.50 -17.26
C LEU A 33 13.26 8.54 -15.78
N GLY A 34 12.17 9.23 -15.45
CA GLY A 34 11.60 9.30 -14.10
C GLY A 34 11.11 7.96 -13.58
N ASP A 35 10.48 7.14 -14.40
CA ASP A 35 9.96 5.84 -13.99
C ASP A 35 11.08 4.81 -13.78
N VAL A 36 12.12 4.86 -14.61
CA VAL A 36 13.34 4.04 -14.42
C VAL A 36 14.01 4.40 -13.11
N TYR A 37 14.11 5.68 -12.76
CA TYR A 37 14.70 6.13 -11.50
C TYR A 37 13.87 5.71 -10.28
N LYS A 38 12.54 5.83 -10.33
CA LYS A 38 11.62 5.41 -9.25
C LYS A 38 11.68 3.90 -8.99
N ARG A 39 12.02 3.10 -10.01
CA ARG A 39 12.15 1.63 -9.90
C ARG A 39 13.50 1.18 -9.34
N GLN A 40 14.45 2.10 -9.10
CA GLN A 40 15.76 1.72 -8.56
C GLN A 40 15.65 1.25 -7.09
N PRO A 41 16.40 0.21 -6.68
CA PRO A 41 16.36 -0.33 -5.31
C PRO A 41 16.64 0.70 -4.21
N LYS A 42 17.50 1.68 -4.47
CA LYS A 42 17.81 2.78 -3.53
C LYS A 42 16.60 3.68 -3.27
N THR A 43 15.85 4.03 -4.33
CA THR A 43 14.65 4.86 -4.21
C THR A 43 13.53 4.11 -3.49
N GLN A 44 13.36 2.83 -3.80
CA GLN A 44 12.41 1.96 -3.10
C GLN A 44 12.76 1.85 -1.61
N SER A 45 14.04 1.67 -1.26
CA SER A 45 14.50 1.60 0.14
C SER A 45 14.21 2.90 0.90
N ALA A 46 14.46 4.06 0.30
CA ALA A 46 14.16 5.36 0.90
C ALA A 46 12.65 5.56 1.13
N LEU A 47 11.81 5.10 0.19
CA LEU A 47 10.36 5.14 0.33
C LEU A 47 9.88 4.23 1.48
N LEU A 48 10.43 3.04 1.59
CA LEU A 48 10.11 2.09 2.65
C LEU A 48 10.58 2.56 4.02
N GLU A 49 11.72 3.27 4.09
CA GLU A 49 12.17 3.97 5.31
C GLU A 49 11.13 5.03 5.70
N SER A 50 10.71 5.85 4.76
CA SER A 50 9.74 6.93 5.01
C SER A 50 8.39 6.44 5.54
N MET A 51 7.95 5.25 5.15
CA MET A 51 6.70 4.65 5.64
C MET A 51 6.75 4.28 7.12
N GLN A 52 7.93 3.91 7.63
CA GLN A 52 8.11 3.47 9.01
C GLN A 52 8.54 4.60 9.94
N GLU A 53 9.56 5.35 9.50
CA GLU A 53 10.22 6.36 10.34
C GLU A 53 9.58 7.74 10.18
N TYR A 54 8.70 7.94 9.22
CA TYR A 54 8.21 9.27 8.81
C TYR A 54 9.35 10.24 8.55
N ALA A 55 10.44 9.73 8.00
CA ALA A 55 11.66 10.47 7.70
C ALA A 55 12.37 9.85 6.51
N VAL A 56 13.21 10.62 5.84
CA VAL A 56 14.07 10.16 4.74
C VAL A 56 15.49 10.60 5.04
N THR A 57 16.45 9.69 4.88
CA THR A 57 17.87 9.98 5.04
C THR A 57 18.49 10.31 3.70
N ILE A 58 18.99 11.56 3.54
CA ILE A 58 19.64 12.04 2.33
C ILE A 58 21.03 12.56 2.71
N GLY A 59 22.08 12.01 2.10
CA GLY A 59 23.45 12.43 2.37
C GLY A 59 23.88 12.31 3.85
N GLY A 60 23.35 11.34 4.58
CA GLY A 60 23.61 11.13 6.00
C GLY A 60 22.78 12.02 6.95
N THR A 61 21.94 12.89 6.39
CA THR A 61 21.07 13.78 7.19
C THR A 61 19.63 13.27 7.13
N GLN A 62 18.98 13.11 8.30
CA GLN A 62 17.59 12.70 8.41
C GLN A 62 16.63 13.89 8.26
N HIS A 63 15.73 13.81 7.31
CA HIS A 63 14.67 14.80 7.06
C HIS A 63 13.32 14.24 7.48
N LYS A 64 12.67 14.85 8.46
CA LYS A 64 11.33 14.46 8.93
C LYS A 64 10.26 14.86 7.91
N LEU A 65 9.31 13.97 7.68
CA LEU A 65 8.18 14.21 6.78
C LEU A 65 7.01 14.82 7.56
N ASN A 66 6.30 15.74 6.91
CA ASN A 66 5.08 16.33 7.48
C ASN A 66 3.95 15.30 7.53
N ARG A 67 3.20 15.30 8.64
CA ARG A 67 1.99 14.48 8.77
C ARG A 67 0.74 15.25 8.31
N PRO A 68 -0.29 14.57 7.80
CA PRO A 68 -0.39 13.14 7.52
C PRO A 68 0.51 12.75 6.35
N PHE A 69 1.16 11.60 6.43
CA PHE A 69 1.94 11.01 5.35
C PHE A 69 1.52 9.55 5.17
N PHE A 70 1.24 9.17 3.94
CA PHE A 70 0.97 7.78 3.56
C PHE A 70 1.43 7.54 2.13
N VAL A 71 1.66 6.29 1.80
CA VAL A 71 2.15 5.87 0.49
C VAL A 71 1.08 5.02 -0.18
N LEU A 72 0.72 5.43 -1.39
CA LEU A 72 -0.03 4.62 -2.33
C LEU A 72 0.92 4.16 -3.43
N ALA A 73 0.96 2.86 -3.69
CA ALA A 73 1.73 2.29 -4.77
C ALA A 73 0.83 1.43 -5.66
N THR A 74 1.07 1.46 -6.95
CA THR A 74 0.38 0.61 -7.92
C THR A 74 1.34 -0.47 -8.42
N GLN A 75 0.81 -1.67 -8.65
CA GLN A 75 1.49 -2.75 -9.34
C GLN A 75 0.68 -3.12 -10.58
N ASN A 76 1.33 -3.17 -11.74
CA ASN A 76 0.71 -3.72 -12.93
C ASN A 76 1.23 -5.16 -13.12
N PRO A 77 0.38 -6.19 -12.99
CA PRO A 77 0.82 -7.58 -13.14
C PRO A 77 1.29 -7.91 -14.57
N ILE A 78 0.89 -7.13 -15.57
CA ILE A 78 1.23 -7.34 -16.99
C ILE A 78 2.63 -6.81 -17.31
N GLU A 79 3.09 -5.76 -16.63
CA GLU A 79 4.38 -5.09 -16.88
C GLU A 79 5.52 -5.65 -16.01
N GLN A 80 5.53 -6.94 -15.73
CA GLN A 80 6.60 -7.54 -14.89
C GLN A 80 7.92 -7.73 -15.65
N GLU A 81 7.94 -7.65 -16.98
CA GLU A 81 9.18 -7.70 -17.74
C GLU A 81 10.01 -6.43 -17.53
N GLY A 82 11.20 -6.60 -16.92
CA GLY A 82 12.14 -5.50 -16.65
C GLY A 82 11.93 -4.74 -15.33
N THR A 83 11.00 -5.15 -14.47
CA THR A 83 10.83 -4.58 -13.15
C THR A 83 11.29 -5.55 -12.07
N TYR A 84 11.95 -5.03 -11.01
CA TYR A 84 12.21 -5.81 -9.81
C TYR A 84 10.94 -5.82 -8.95
N PRO A 85 10.25 -6.97 -8.78
CA PRO A 85 9.14 -7.05 -7.85
C PRO A 85 9.64 -6.71 -6.45
N LEU A 86 8.79 -6.04 -5.66
CA LEU A 86 9.11 -5.80 -4.26
C LEU A 86 9.22 -7.14 -3.53
N PRO A 87 10.31 -7.39 -2.80
CA PRO A 87 10.41 -8.58 -1.96
C PRO A 87 9.24 -8.64 -0.95
N GLU A 88 8.82 -9.84 -0.59
CA GLU A 88 7.69 -10.07 0.32
C GLU A 88 7.82 -9.33 1.65
N ALA A 89 9.04 -9.29 2.23
CA ALA A 89 9.34 -8.52 3.43
C ALA A 89 9.10 -7.01 3.28
N GLN A 90 9.12 -6.49 2.06
CA GLN A 90 8.83 -5.10 1.76
C GLN A 90 7.33 -4.89 1.50
N LEU A 91 6.67 -5.85 0.86
CA LEU A 91 5.22 -5.85 0.70
C LEU A 91 4.49 -5.89 2.04
N ASP A 92 5.01 -6.62 3.03
CA ASP A 92 4.47 -6.69 4.40
C ASP A 92 4.36 -5.31 5.09
N ARG A 93 5.08 -4.28 4.61
CA ARG A 93 5.01 -2.91 5.14
C ARG A 93 3.76 -2.16 4.71
N PHE A 94 3.14 -2.53 3.60
CA PHE A 94 1.87 -1.95 3.16
C PHE A 94 0.71 -2.50 3.99
N MET A 95 -0.15 -1.62 4.49
CA MET A 95 -1.27 -2.04 5.33
C MET A 95 -2.27 -2.92 4.57
N LEU A 96 -2.66 -2.49 3.39
CA LEU A 96 -3.70 -3.12 2.57
C LEU A 96 -3.20 -3.33 1.14
N MET A 97 -3.66 -4.39 0.51
CA MET A 97 -3.58 -4.58 -0.94
C MET A 97 -5.00 -4.66 -1.51
N ILE A 98 -5.31 -3.74 -2.40
CA ILE A 98 -6.61 -3.65 -3.08
C ILE A 98 -6.41 -4.12 -4.52
N LYS A 99 -7.21 -5.11 -4.93
CA LYS A 99 -7.24 -5.54 -6.31
C LYS A 99 -8.27 -4.72 -7.06
N LEU A 100 -7.85 -4.15 -8.18
CA LEU A 100 -8.74 -3.47 -9.11
C LEU A 100 -8.94 -4.37 -10.32
N ASP A 101 -10.17 -4.70 -10.60
CA ASP A 101 -10.56 -5.39 -11.83
C ASP A 101 -10.93 -4.38 -12.92
N TYR A 102 -11.09 -4.85 -14.15
CA TYR A 102 -11.58 -4.01 -15.24
C TYR A 102 -12.96 -3.46 -14.90
N PRO A 103 -13.26 -2.21 -15.31
CA PRO A 103 -14.61 -1.66 -15.16
C PRO A 103 -15.61 -2.47 -16.00
N ASP A 104 -16.86 -2.48 -15.57
CA ASP A 104 -17.93 -2.99 -16.40
C ASP A 104 -18.17 -2.09 -17.63
N TYR A 105 -18.91 -2.60 -18.62
CA TYR A 105 -19.14 -1.91 -19.89
C TYR A 105 -19.74 -0.50 -19.70
N GLN A 106 -20.67 -0.33 -18.78
CA GLN A 106 -21.32 0.97 -18.56
C GLN A 106 -20.36 1.97 -17.93
N THR A 107 -19.62 1.54 -16.92
CA THR A 107 -18.57 2.36 -16.27
C THR A 107 -17.48 2.73 -17.27
N GLU A 108 -17.07 1.80 -18.16
CA GLU A 108 -16.04 2.10 -19.17
C GLU A 108 -16.54 3.17 -20.16
N VAL A 109 -17.81 3.07 -20.61
CA VAL A 109 -18.43 4.10 -21.45
C VAL A 109 -18.45 5.47 -20.76
N GLU A 110 -18.76 5.51 -19.44
CA GLU A 110 -18.75 6.77 -18.67
C GLU A 110 -17.33 7.34 -18.55
N VAL A 111 -16.33 6.51 -18.29
CA VAL A 111 -14.91 6.92 -18.26
C VAL A 111 -14.52 7.57 -19.59
N ILE A 112 -14.84 6.93 -20.72
CA ILE A 112 -14.52 7.47 -22.05
C ILE A 112 -15.20 8.82 -22.26
N LYS A 113 -16.50 8.92 -21.97
CA LYS A 113 -17.24 10.19 -22.07
C LYS A 113 -16.59 11.30 -21.26
N ASN A 114 -16.22 11.01 -20.01
CA ASN A 114 -15.66 12.01 -19.10
C ASN A 114 -14.21 12.39 -19.43
N THR A 115 -13.43 11.49 -20.03
CA THR A 115 -12.01 11.74 -20.34
C THR A 115 -11.78 12.32 -21.74
N THR A 116 -12.72 12.11 -22.68
CA THR A 116 -12.59 12.61 -24.05
C THR A 116 -13.26 13.98 -24.26
N ILE A 117 -14.08 14.43 -23.32
CA ILE A 117 -14.69 15.77 -23.34
C ILE A 117 -13.77 16.70 -22.53
N ASN A 118 -13.52 17.89 -23.06
CA ASN A 118 -12.70 18.91 -22.39
C ASN A 118 -13.46 19.52 -21.20
N SER A 119 -13.70 18.72 -20.17
CA SER A 119 -14.31 19.16 -18.92
C SER A 119 -13.23 19.31 -17.85
N GLN A 120 -12.94 20.52 -17.42
CA GLN A 120 -12.10 20.77 -16.26
C GLN A 120 -12.91 20.43 -15.00
N THR A 121 -12.68 19.26 -14.43
CA THR A 121 -13.25 18.92 -13.12
C THR A 121 -12.46 19.65 -12.04
N VAL A 122 -13.09 20.63 -11.40
CA VAL A 122 -12.50 21.32 -10.26
C VAL A 122 -12.64 20.44 -9.02
N VAL A 123 -11.51 19.90 -8.56
CA VAL A 123 -11.44 19.13 -7.31
C VAL A 123 -11.52 20.09 -6.12
N LYS A 124 -12.50 19.86 -5.23
CA LYS A 124 -12.65 20.63 -3.98
C LYS A 124 -12.06 19.83 -2.82
N ASN A 125 -11.42 20.53 -1.90
CA ASN A 125 -10.99 19.93 -0.63
C ASN A 125 -12.24 19.56 0.19
N VAL A 126 -12.40 18.28 0.50
CA VAL A 126 -13.52 17.76 1.28
C VAL A 126 -13.14 17.59 2.75
N ILE A 127 -11.87 17.26 3.03
CA ILE A 127 -11.35 16.99 4.36
C ILE A 127 -10.06 17.80 4.56
N LEU A 128 -9.93 18.44 5.71
CA LEU A 128 -8.73 19.19 6.07
C LEU A 128 -7.67 18.26 6.67
N LYS A 129 -6.41 18.68 6.60
CA LYS A 129 -5.26 17.96 7.16
C LYS A 129 -5.43 17.66 8.65
N GLU A 130 -5.90 18.64 9.40
CA GLU A 130 -6.14 18.55 10.84
C GLU A 130 -7.21 17.51 11.18
N GLU A 131 -8.26 17.41 10.34
CA GLU A 131 -9.32 16.42 10.49
C GLU A 131 -8.79 15.00 10.26
N ILE A 132 -7.93 14.79 9.24
CA ILE A 132 -7.28 13.50 9.00
C ILE A 132 -6.46 13.06 10.21
N LEU A 133 -5.67 13.98 10.80
CA LEU A 133 -4.90 13.71 12.01
C LEU A 133 -5.82 13.40 13.21
N GLY A 134 -6.95 14.08 13.30
CA GLY A 134 -7.98 13.81 14.30
C GLY A 134 -8.55 12.40 14.17
N PHE A 135 -8.92 11.96 12.95
CA PHE A 135 -9.39 10.60 12.68
C PHE A 135 -8.33 9.54 12.97
N GLN A 136 -7.08 9.78 12.61
CA GLN A 136 -5.99 8.85 12.95
C GLN A 136 -5.82 8.66 14.47
N ASN A 137 -5.99 9.73 15.25
CA ASN A 137 -5.94 9.66 16.70
C ASN A 137 -7.19 8.97 17.27
N LEU A 138 -8.37 9.24 16.71
CA LEU A 138 -9.62 8.58 17.10
C LEU A 138 -9.52 7.06 16.95
N VAL A 139 -9.03 6.56 15.81
CA VAL A 139 -8.83 5.11 15.59
C VAL A 139 -7.95 4.49 16.68
N LYS A 140 -6.90 5.20 17.13
CA LYS A 140 -5.99 4.66 18.15
C LYS A 140 -6.66 4.44 19.51
N ILE A 141 -7.57 5.33 19.88
CA ILE A 141 -8.25 5.28 21.21
C ILE A 141 -9.48 4.38 21.23
N VAL A 142 -9.96 3.88 20.06
CA VAL A 142 -11.07 2.92 20.04
C VAL A 142 -10.72 1.69 20.87
N PRO A 143 -11.53 1.33 21.88
CA PRO A 143 -11.29 0.14 22.68
C PRO A 143 -11.52 -1.13 21.85
N VAL A 144 -10.81 -2.19 22.21
CA VAL A 144 -10.97 -3.51 21.59
C VAL A 144 -11.04 -4.54 22.72
N VAL A 145 -11.99 -5.44 22.66
CA VAL A 145 -12.13 -6.53 23.65
C VAL A 145 -11.18 -7.68 23.32
N ASP A 146 -10.75 -8.42 24.34
CA ASP A 146 -9.67 -9.41 24.25
C ASP A 146 -9.95 -10.51 23.21
N ASN A 147 -11.19 -10.98 23.10
CA ASN A 147 -11.57 -12.01 22.14
C ASN A 147 -11.35 -11.58 20.67
N VAL A 148 -11.41 -10.28 20.37
CA VAL A 148 -11.13 -9.75 19.02
C VAL A 148 -9.62 -9.76 18.75
N PHE A 149 -8.80 -9.42 19.76
CA PHE A 149 -7.34 -9.56 19.66
C PHE A 149 -6.94 -11.02 19.46
N GLU A 150 -7.48 -11.92 20.26
CA GLU A 150 -7.23 -13.36 20.18
C GLU A 150 -7.64 -13.93 18.82
N TYR A 151 -8.80 -13.52 18.31
CA TYR A 151 -9.25 -13.92 16.97
C TYR A 151 -8.28 -13.46 15.87
N ALA A 152 -7.88 -12.19 15.87
CA ALA A 152 -6.96 -11.64 14.87
C ALA A 152 -5.59 -12.35 14.89
N VAL A 153 -5.05 -12.62 16.10
CA VAL A 153 -3.80 -13.35 16.27
C VAL A 153 -3.97 -14.81 15.81
N SER A 154 -5.05 -15.48 16.22
CA SER A 154 -5.36 -16.85 15.82
C SER A 154 -5.48 -16.98 14.31
N LEU A 155 -6.19 -16.05 13.65
CA LEU A 155 -6.32 -16.03 12.20
C LEU A 155 -4.95 -15.97 11.50
N VAL A 156 -4.05 -15.11 11.96
CA VAL A 156 -2.69 -15.01 11.43
C VAL A 156 -1.88 -16.30 11.71
N HIS A 157 -2.02 -16.91 12.90
CA HIS A 157 -1.36 -18.18 13.20
C HIS A 157 -1.84 -19.31 12.30
N LYS A 158 -3.13 -19.37 11.99
CA LYS A 158 -3.70 -20.36 11.04
C LYS A 158 -3.05 -20.29 9.66
N THR A 159 -2.52 -19.13 9.23
CA THR A 159 -1.85 -19.00 7.93
C THR A 159 -0.45 -19.60 7.88
N ARG A 160 0.17 -19.97 8.99
CA ARG A 160 1.60 -20.35 9.09
C ARG A 160 1.81 -21.86 8.98
N PRO A 161 2.19 -22.40 7.79
CA PRO A 161 2.34 -23.85 7.63
C PRO A 161 3.39 -24.43 8.56
N GLY A 162 3.12 -25.65 9.08
CA GLY A 162 4.04 -26.39 9.94
C GLY A 162 4.25 -25.80 11.34
N LYS A 163 3.43 -24.81 11.76
CA LYS A 163 3.51 -24.21 13.10
C LYS A 163 2.31 -24.60 13.95
N PRO A 164 2.44 -24.58 15.31
CA PRO A 164 1.29 -24.80 16.19
C PRO A 164 0.16 -23.83 15.87
N GLY A 165 -1.06 -24.33 15.75
CA GLY A 165 -2.24 -23.55 15.40
C GLY A 165 -2.44 -23.31 13.90
N SER A 166 -1.59 -23.87 13.03
CA SER A 166 -1.78 -23.84 11.58
C SER A 166 -3.05 -24.60 11.17
N SER A 167 -3.75 -24.09 10.18
CA SER A 167 -4.86 -24.82 9.56
C SER A 167 -4.34 -25.93 8.63
N THR A 168 -5.16 -26.96 8.42
CA THR A 168 -4.87 -28.03 7.44
C THR A 168 -4.73 -27.44 6.05
N TYR A 169 -5.60 -26.49 5.71
CA TYR A 169 -5.62 -25.85 4.41
C TYR A 169 -4.35 -25.02 4.15
N ALA A 170 -3.87 -24.29 5.17
CA ALA A 170 -2.61 -23.56 5.08
C ALA A 170 -1.41 -24.51 4.95
N ASN A 171 -1.39 -25.64 5.66
CA ASN A 171 -0.34 -26.65 5.52
C ASN A 171 -0.29 -27.28 4.12
N ASP A 172 -1.45 -27.43 3.49
CA ASP A 172 -1.55 -28.02 2.17
C ASP A 172 -1.17 -27.03 1.03
N TYR A 173 -1.49 -25.74 1.18
CA TYR A 173 -1.51 -24.80 0.07
C TYR A 173 -0.62 -23.57 0.23
N LEU A 174 -0.06 -23.33 1.42
CA LEU A 174 0.86 -22.21 1.63
C LEU A 174 2.31 -22.68 1.77
N GLU A 175 3.20 -21.90 1.20
CA GLU A 175 4.64 -21.98 1.45
C GLU A 175 5.02 -21.09 2.65
N TRP A 176 4.46 -19.88 2.69
CA TRP A 176 4.69 -18.91 3.74
C TRP A 176 3.38 -18.26 4.21
N GLY A 177 3.27 -18.11 5.53
CA GLY A 177 2.16 -17.43 6.18
C GLY A 177 2.51 -16.02 6.65
N ALA A 178 1.49 -15.30 7.10
CA ALA A 178 1.59 -13.90 7.48
C ALA A 178 2.40 -13.67 8.78
N GLY A 179 3.15 -12.56 8.81
CA GLY A 179 3.92 -12.11 9.97
C GLY A 179 3.06 -11.36 11.03
N PRO A 180 3.67 -10.95 12.16
CA PRO A 180 2.97 -10.25 13.24
C PRO A 180 2.32 -8.92 12.83
N ARG A 181 2.85 -8.23 11.81
CA ARG A 181 2.24 -7.01 11.27
C ARG A 181 0.83 -7.23 10.76
N ALA A 182 0.54 -8.41 10.24
CA ALA A 182 -0.81 -8.75 9.80
C ALA A 182 -1.82 -8.62 10.95
N SER A 183 -1.51 -9.15 12.16
CA SER A 183 -2.39 -9.01 13.32
C SER A 183 -2.61 -7.54 13.72
N GLN A 184 -1.55 -6.73 13.66
CA GLN A 184 -1.65 -5.28 13.94
C GLN A 184 -2.56 -4.58 12.95
N PHE A 185 -2.41 -4.87 11.65
CA PHE A 185 -3.21 -4.25 10.60
C PHE A 185 -4.64 -4.76 10.56
N LEU A 186 -4.89 -6.02 10.92
CA LEU A 186 -6.24 -6.54 11.13
C LEU A 186 -6.98 -5.76 12.20
N ILE A 187 -6.35 -5.52 13.34
CA ILE A 187 -6.97 -4.75 14.43
C ILE A 187 -7.16 -3.28 14.04
N LEU A 188 -6.18 -2.64 13.42
CA LEU A 188 -6.33 -1.25 12.95
C LEU A 188 -7.42 -1.12 11.90
N GLY A 189 -7.47 -2.04 10.94
CA GLY A 189 -8.50 -2.07 9.92
C GLY A 189 -9.89 -2.33 10.51
N ALA A 190 -10.01 -3.25 11.46
CA ALA A 190 -11.26 -3.53 12.16
C ALA A 190 -11.78 -2.32 12.94
N LYS A 191 -10.90 -1.58 13.64
CA LYS A 191 -11.26 -0.31 14.30
C LYS A 191 -11.81 0.72 13.31
N CYS A 192 -11.15 0.89 12.18
CA CYS A 192 -11.64 1.78 11.11
C CYS A 192 -13.00 1.34 10.59
N ASN A 193 -13.17 0.04 10.29
CA ASN A 193 -14.41 -0.52 9.78
C ASN A 193 -15.57 -0.35 10.78
N ALA A 194 -15.31 -0.58 12.06
CA ALA A 194 -16.29 -0.36 13.13
C ALA A 194 -16.73 1.11 13.21
N LEU A 195 -15.77 2.05 13.22
CA LEU A 195 -16.08 3.48 13.24
C LEU A 195 -16.90 3.92 12.01
N MET A 196 -16.56 3.44 10.82
CA MET A 196 -17.33 3.72 9.59
C MET A 196 -18.77 3.19 9.66
N LYS A 197 -19.02 2.13 10.43
CA LYS A 197 -20.34 1.57 10.70
C LYS A 197 -21.03 2.21 11.93
N GLY A 198 -20.42 3.22 12.53
CA GLY A 198 -20.97 3.91 13.72
C GLY A 198 -20.86 3.09 15.02
N LYS A 199 -20.00 2.06 15.06
CA LYS A 199 -19.73 1.26 16.27
C LYS A 199 -18.66 1.92 17.13
N TYR A 200 -18.74 1.74 18.44
CA TYR A 200 -17.75 2.23 19.42
C TYR A 200 -16.58 1.27 19.66
N SER A 201 -16.70 0.01 19.24
CA SER A 201 -15.70 -1.05 19.36
C SER A 201 -15.84 -2.02 18.20
N PRO A 202 -14.72 -2.55 17.65
CA PRO A 202 -14.78 -3.59 16.64
C PRO A 202 -15.20 -4.93 17.23
N ASP A 203 -15.82 -5.75 16.38
CA ASP A 203 -16.10 -7.16 16.63
C ASP A 203 -15.34 -8.06 15.64
N ILE A 204 -15.56 -9.38 15.73
CA ILE A 204 -14.92 -10.37 14.86
C ILE A 204 -15.30 -10.14 13.40
N GLU A 205 -16.54 -9.73 13.12
CA GLU A 205 -16.98 -9.46 11.74
C GLU A 205 -16.26 -8.26 11.12
N ASP A 206 -15.84 -7.28 11.93
CA ASP A 206 -15.03 -6.16 11.43
C ASP A 206 -13.59 -6.61 11.09
N VAL A 207 -13.05 -7.61 11.82
CA VAL A 207 -11.76 -8.24 11.46
C VAL A 207 -11.88 -9.03 10.16
N LYS A 208 -12.93 -9.85 10.01
CA LYS A 208 -13.19 -10.61 8.78
C LYS A 208 -13.34 -9.70 7.56
N ALA A 209 -14.04 -8.57 7.71
CA ALA A 209 -14.27 -7.62 6.62
C ALA A 209 -12.99 -7.04 6.02
N VAL A 210 -11.90 -6.94 6.78
CA VAL A 210 -10.62 -6.41 6.31
C VAL A 210 -9.57 -7.49 6.04
N ALA A 211 -9.86 -8.75 6.41
CA ALA A 211 -8.90 -9.83 6.39
C ALA A 211 -8.30 -10.09 4.99
N GLU A 212 -9.14 -10.09 3.97
CA GLU A 212 -8.69 -10.33 2.60
C GLU A 212 -7.68 -9.25 2.15
N SER A 213 -7.99 -7.98 2.33
CA SER A 213 -7.11 -6.87 1.93
C SER A 213 -5.82 -6.82 2.74
N VAL A 214 -5.83 -7.29 4.00
CA VAL A 214 -4.65 -7.34 4.87
C VAL A 214 -3.78 -8.55 4.58
N LEU A 215 -4.36 -9.72 4.33
CA LEU A 215 -3.63 -10.99 4.25
C LEU A 215 -3.16 -11.34 2.83
N ARG A 216 -3.86 -10.91 1.79
CA ARG A 216 -3.63 -11.29 0.40
C ARG A 216 -2.16 -11.19 -0.06
N HIS A 217 -1.44 -10.16 0.33
CA HIS A 217 -0.04 -9.91 -0.04
C HIS A 217 0.96 -10.40 1.01
N ARG A 218 0.50 -11.16 2.01
CA ARG A 218 1.30 -11.67 3.13
C ARG A 218 1.37 -13.18 3.21
N ILE A 219 0.58 -13.85 2.39
CA ILE A 219 0.60 -15.31 2.25
C ILE A 219 1.14 -15.66 0.87
N VAL A 220 1.96 -16.70 0.82
CA VAL A 220 2.57 -17.19 -0.42
C VAL A 220 2.08 -18.60 -0.67
N ARG A 221 1.48 -18.81 -1.83
CA ARG A 221 1.01 -20.12 -2.27
C ARG A 221 2.20 -21.03 -2.59
N ASN A 222 2.02 -22.31 -2.33
CA ASN A 222 2.97 -23.32 -2.78
C ASN A 222 2.59 -23.85 -4.18
N PHE A 223 3.48 -24.64 -4.77
CA PHE A 223 3.27 -25.23 -6.09
C PHE A 223 1.98 -26.08 -6.20
N LYS A 224 1.56 -26.73 -5.10
CA LYS A 224 0.33 -27.53 -5.06
C LYS A 224 -0.93 -26.64 -5.24
N ALA A 225 -0.92 -25.47 -4.61
CA ALA A 225 -2.01 -24.49 -4.77
C ALA A 225 -2.05 -23.92 -6.20
N GLU A 226 -0.90 -23.62 -6.78
CA GLU A 226 -0.82 -23.14 -8.17
C GLU A 226 -1.31 -24.19 -9.16
N ALA A 227 -0.86 -25.42 -9.01
CA ALA A 227 -1.29 -26.53 -9.86
C ALA A 227 -2.79 -26.84 -9.74
N ALA A 228 -3.38 -26.63 -8.56
CA ALA A 228 -4.81 -26.81 -8.30
C ALA A 228 -5.66 -25.55 -8.66
N GLY A 229 -5.05 -24.45 -9.09
CA GLY A 229 -5.75 -23.21 -9.39
C GLY A 229 -6.37 -22.52 -8.17
N ILE A 230 -5.89 -22.80 -6.96
CA ILE A 230 -6.39 -22.24 -5.71
C ILE A 230 -5.78 -20.85 -5.52
N SER A 231 -6.65 -19.84 -5.37
CA SER A 231 -6.23 -18.44 -5.16
C SER A 231 -5.97 -18.13 -3.67
N GLU A 232 -5.21 -17.07 -3.41
CA GLU A 232 -5.00 -16.53 -2.05
C GLU A 232 -6.32 -16.19 -1.37
N ILE A 233 -7.30 -15.69 -2.14
CA ILE A 233 -8.63 -15.32 -1.63
C ILE A 233 -9.36 -16.55 -1.11
N GLN A 234 -9.35 -17.64 -1.87
CA GLN A 234 -10.00 -18.91 -1.45
C GLN A 234 -9.35 -19.45 -0.17
N ILE A 235 -8.02 -19.35 -0.06
CA ILE A 235 -7.31 -19.77 1.15
C ILE A 235 -7.74 -18.90 2.34
N ILE A 236 -7.79 -17.58 2.18
CA ILE A 236 -8.21 -16.67 3.25
C ILE A 236 -9.65 -16.93 3.68
N GLN A 237 -10.54 -17.15 2.73
CA GLN A 237 -11.96 -17.45 3.02
C GLN A 237 -12.14 -18.74 3.83
N ASP A 238 -11.33 -19.77 3.56
CA ASP A 238 -11.35 -21.02 4.33
C ASP A 238 -10.84 -20.83 5.78
N LEU A 239 -10.00 -19.82 6.02
CA LEU A 239 -9.45 -19.54 7.33
C LEU A 239 -10.37 -18.69 8.22
N LEU A 240 -11.34 -17.96 7.65
CA LEU A 240 -12.26 -17.07 8.37
C LEU A 240 -13.39 -17.82 9.07
#